data_165b9daaec8ed6014db1a270b2a5df63
#
_entry.id   165b9daaec8ed6014db1a270b2a5df63
#
_cell.length_a   1.000
_cell.length_b   1.000
_cell.length_c   1.000
_cell.angle_alpha   90.00
_cell.angle_beta   90.00
_cell.angle_gamma   90.00
#
_symmetry.space_group_name_H-M   'P 1'
#
loop_
_entity.id
_entity.type
_entity.pdbx_description
1 polymer ?
#
loop_
_entity_poly.entity_id
_entity_poly.type
_entity_poly.pdbx_seq_one_letter_code
_entity_poly.pdbx_strand_id
1 'polypeptide(L)'
;MEYNEKFVKEGLTYDDVLLIPAESNVLPNEVDFSTNLTKKVRLNTPIMTAAMDTVTESDMAIAIAREGGIGIIHKNMSIERQ
;
A
#
# COMPACT_ATOMS: atom_id res chain seq x y z
N MET A 1 29.79 -9.29 22.56
CA MET A 1 28.43 -9.72 22.75
C MET A 1 27.64 -9.70 21.44
N GLU A 2 27.09 -10.80 21.07
CA GLU A 2 26.48 -10.97 19.75
C GLU A 2 25.18 -10.18 19.57
N TYR A 3 24.65 -9.55 20.60
CA TYR A 3 23.49 -8.69 20.48
C TYR A 3 23.63 -7.66 19.38
N ASN A 4 24.81 -7.02 19.31
CA ASN A 4 25.00 -5.90 18.40
C ASN A 4 24.96 -6.32 16.95
N GLU A 5 25.20 -7.59 16.67
CA GLU A 5 25.09 -8.12 15.31
C GLU A 5 23.64 -8.31 14.87
N LYS A 6 22.72 -8.48 15.84
CA LYS A 6 21.30 -8.68 15.57
C LYS A 6 20.50 -7.39 15.62
N PHE A 7 20.97 -6.41 16.37
CA PHE A 7 20.27 -5.14 16.60
C PHE A 7 21.05 -4.00 15.97
N VAL A 8 21.05 -3.95 14.65
CA VAL A 8 21.87 -3.00 13.91
C VAL A 8 21.26 -1.60 13.83
N LYS A 9 19.96 -1.49 13.96
CA LYS A 9 19.29 -0.19 13.99
C LYS A 9 17.87 -0.31 14.56
N GLU A 10 17.28 0.83 14.88
CA GLU A 10 15.92 0.91 15.36
C GLU A 10 14.92 0.64 14.24
N GLY A 11 13.90 -0.17 14.52
CA GLY A 11 12.78 -0.40 13.63
C GLY A 11 11.49 -0.10 14.37
N LEU A 12 10.57 0.61 13.71
CA LEU A 12 9.31 1.01 14.31
C LEU A 12 8.15 0.29 13.64
N THR A 13 7.11 0.00 14.43
CA THR A 13 5.84 -0.49 13.92
C THR A 13 4.79 0.64 14.01
N TYR A 14 3.62 0.42 13.44
CA TYR A 14 2.54 1.41 13.54
C TYR A 14 2.09 1.64 14.97
N ASP A 15 2.25 0.66 15.86
CA ASP A 15 1.92 0.82 17.28
C ASP A 15 2.88 1.77 18.00
N ASP A 16 4.05 1.99 17.43
CA ASP A 16 5.11 2.82 18.03
C ASP A 16 5.01 4.29 17.65
N VAL A 17 4.15 4.65 16.71
CA VAL A 17 4.13 5.99 16.12
C VAL A 17 2.73 6.57 16.08
N LEU A 18 2.68 7.90 16.11
CA LEU A 18 1.45 8.67 15.91
C LEU A 18 1.74 9.80 14.94
N LEU A 19 0.74 10.15 14.15
CA LEU A 19 0.85 11.33 13.30
C LEU A 19 0.71 12.58 14.17
N ILE A 20 1.57 13.56 13.92
CA ILE A 20 1.49 14.85 14.59
C ILE A 20 0.32 15.63 13.98
N PRO A 21 -0.63 16.10 14.80
CA PRO A 21 -1.72 16.93 14.28
C PRO A 21 -1.17 18.22 13.66
N ALA A 22 -1.78 18.61 12.56
CA ALA A 22 -1.42 19.83 11.86
C ALA A 22 -2.69 20.57 11.45
N GLU A 23 -2.55 21.88 11.29
CA GLU A 23 -3.65 22.70 10.80
C GLU A 23 -3.99 22.33 9.36
N SER A 24 -5.29 22.29 9.06
CA SER A 24 -5.76 22.02 7.71
C SER A 24 -6.87 22.99 7.33
N ASN A 25 -6.84 23.43 6.07
CA ASN A 25 -7.87 24.28 5.48
C ASN A 25 -8.82 23.49 4.57
N VAL A 26 -8.69 22.16 4.56
CA VAL A 26 -9.44 21.28 3.65
C VAL A 26 -10.49 20.52 4.44
N LEU A 27 -11.73 20.58 4.00
CA LEU A 27 -12.83 19.79 4.58
C LEU A 27 -12.72 18.34 4.09
N PRO A 28 -13.17 17.35 4.89
CA PRO A 28 -13.07 15.94 4.49
C PRO A 28 -13.67 15.61 3.13
N ASN A 29 -14.76 16.27 2.73
CA ASN A 29 -15.41 16.04 1.44
C ASN A 29 -14.73 16.77 0.27
N GLU A 30 -13.70 17.58 0.55
CA GLU A 30 -12.95 18.32 -0.46
C GLU A 30 -11.56 17.70 -0.70
N VAL A 31 -11.22 16.63 0.02
CA VAL A 31 -9.89 16.03 -0.05
C VAL A 31 -9.70 15.33 -1.40
N ASP A 32 -8.58 15.59 -2.03
CA ASP A 32 -8.13 14.88 -3.22
C ASP A 32 -7.13 13.80 -2.78
N PHE A 33 -7.53 12.53 -2.90
CA PHE A 33 -6.71 11.40 -2.50
C PHE A 33 -5.77 10.91 -3.60
N SER A 34 -5.85 11.48 -4.80
CA SER A 34 -5.02 11.02 -5.90
C SER A 34 -3.54 11.18 -5.59
N THR A 35 -2.75 10.22 -6.05
CA THR A 35 -1.32 10.20 -5.81
C THR A 35 -0.60 9.49 -6.95
N ASN A 36 0.70 9.73 -7.07
CA ASN A 36 1.54 9.04 -8.02
C ASN A 36 2.20 7.84 -7.33
N LEU A 37 1.85 6.63 -7.76
CA LEU A 37 2.52 5.43 -7.27
C LEU A 37 3.92 5.32 -7.87
N THR A 38 4.02 5.59 -9.15
CA THR A 38 5.29 5.67 -9.88
C THR A 38 5.26 6.90 -10.78
N LYS A 39 6.35 7.12 -11.53
CA LYS A 39 6.40 8.23 -12.50
C LYS A 39 5.30 8.14 -13.56
N LYS A 40 4.83 6.94 -13.86
CA LYS A 40 3.86 6.69 -14.94
C LYS A 40 2.50 6.19 -14.45
N VAL A 41 2.39 5.83 -13.17
CA VAL A 41 1.15 5.28 -12.62
C VAL A 41 0.61 6.21 -11.57
N ARG A 42 -0.61 6.71 -11.81
CA ARG A 42 -1.33 7.57 -10.89
C ARG A 42 -2.54 6.83 -10.35
N LEU A 43 -2.77 6.94 -9.05
CA LEU A 43 -3.93 6.35 -8.39
C LEU A 43 -4.89 7.46 -7.98
N ASN A 44 -6.17 7.26 -8.23
CA ASN A 44 -7.22 8.16 -7.73
C ASN A 44 -7.52 7.88 -6.26
N THR A 45 -7.33 6.64 -5.83
CA THR A 45 -7.48 6.22 -4.44
C THR A 45 -6.16 5.59 -4.02
N PRO A 46 -5.50 6.09 -2.95
CA PRO A 46 -4.16 5.64 -2.57
C PRO A 46 -4.20 4.33 -1.78
N ILE A 47 -4.79 3.31 -2.37
CA ILE A 47 -4.92 1.99 -1.76
C ILE A 47 -4.43 0.95 -2.75
N MET A 48 -3.60 0.03 -2.26
CA MET A 48 -3.17 -1.11 -3.04
C MET A 48 -3.29 -2.40 -2.23
N THR A 49 -3.61 -3.48 -2.93
CA THR A 49 -3.76 -4.79 -2.28
C THR A 49 -2.48 -5.58 -2.41
N ALA A 50 -2.18 -6.35 -1.37
CA ALA A 50 -0.89 -7.04 -1.23
C ALA A 50 -0.75 -8.21 -2.21
N ALA A 51 0.48 -8.50 -2.59
CA ALA A 51 0.84 -9.63 -3.46
C ALA A 51 0.84 -10.93 -2.65
N MET A 52 -0.33 -11.34 -2.21
CA MET A 52 -0.54 -12.55 -1.42
C MET A 52 -1.58 -13.41 -2.10
N ASP A 53 -1.39 -14.74 -2.10
CA ASP A 53 -2.29 -15.67 -2.78
C ASP A 53 -3.71 -15.68 -2.21
N THR A 54 -3.86 -15.31 -0.95
CA THR A 54 -5.17 -15.19 -0.30
C THR A 54 -5.79 -13.80 -0.45
N VAL A 55 -5.13 -12.86 -1.10
CA VAL A 55 -5.57 -11.47 -1.20
C VAL A 55 -5.81 -11.04 -2.64
N THR A 56 -4.77 -11.09 -3.48
CA THR A 56 -4.84 -10.46 -4.80
C THR A 56 -4.61 -11.44 -5.93
N GLU A 57 -5.68 -11.84 -6.56
CA GLU A 57 -5.68 -12.48 -7.88
C GLU A 57 -6.53 -11.62 -8.81
N SER A 58 -6.90 -12.14 -9.98
CA SER A 58 -7.54 -11.31 -11.02
C SER A 58 -8.79 -10.58 -10.53
N ASP A 59 -9.63 -11.24 -9.75
CA ASP A 59 -10.90 -10.64 -9.30
C ASP A 59 -10.66 -9.45 -8.38
N MET A 60 -9.77 -9.58 -7.41
CA MET A 60 -9.43 -8.49 -6.51
C MET A 60 -8.72 -7.36 -7.26
N ALA A 61 -7.81 -7.70 -8.17
CA ALA A 61 -7.09 -6.70 -8.95
C ALA A 61 -8.06 -5.85 -9.77
N ILE A 62 -9.06 -6.47 -10.39
CA ILE A 62 -10.09 -5.77 -11.15
C ILE A 62 -10.95 -4.91 -10.21
N ALA A 63 -11.36 -5.46 -9.09
CA ALA A 63 -12.23 -4.75 -8.14
C ALA A 63 -11.55 -3.51 -7.57
N ILE A 64 -10.32 -3.63 -7.12
CA ILE A 64 -9.60 -2.49 -6.52
C ILE A 64 -9.26 -1.44 -7.58
N ALA A 65 -8.97 -1.87 -8.81
CA ALA A 65 -8.71 -0.93 -9.90
C ALA A 65 -9.94 -0.09 -10.23
N ARG A 66 -11.12 -0.69 -10.20
CA ARG A 66 -12.39 0.03 -10.44
C ARG A 66 -12.64 1.09 -9.37
N GLU A 67 -12.11 0.91 -8.18
CA GLU A 67 -12.23 1.88 -7.08
C GLU A 67 -11.12 2.93 -7.11
N GLY A 68 -10.24 2.89 -8.10
CA GLY A 68 -9.17 3.88 -8.25
C GLY A 68 -7.83 3.48 -7.62
N GLY A 69 -7.76 2.32 -7.00
CA GLY A 69 -6.52 1.78 -6.44
C GLY A 69 -5.81 0.84 -7.40
N ILE A 70 -4.98 -0.04 -6.87
CA ILE A 70 -4.23 -1.01 -7.65
C ILE A 70 -4.04 -2.31 -6.88
N GLY A 71 -4.08 -3.43 -7.58
CA GLY A 71 -3.76 -4.74 -7.02
C GLY A 71 -2.41 -5.22 -7.51
N ILE A 72 -1.63 -5.79 -6.61
CA ILE A 72 -0.33 -6.37 -6.95
C ILE A 72 -0.49 -7.88 -6.97
N ILE A 73 -0.24 -8.48 -8.13
CA ILE A 73 -0.43 -9.92 -8.34
C ILE A 73 0.72 -10.68 -7.71
N HIS A 74 0.39 -11.74 -6.98
CA HIS A 74 1.39 -12.65 -6.41
C HIS A 74 1.93 -13.62 -7.47
N LYS A 75 2.97 -14.34 -7.12
CA LYS A 75 3.63 -15.28 -8.03
C LYS A 75 3.30 -16.75 -7.78
N ASN A 76 2.47 -17.07 -6.80
CA ASN A 76 2.15 -18.45 -6.44
C ASN A 76 1.07 -19.03 -7.35
N MET A 77 1.33 -19.01 -8.64
CA MET A 77 0.41 -19.52 -9.66
C MET A 77 1.18 -19.86 -10.93
N SER A 78 0.56 -20.59 -11.83
CA SER A 78 1.17 -20.90 -13.12
C SER A 78 1.35 -19.63 -13.97
N ILE A 79 2.23 -19.72 -14.95
CA ILE A 79 2.43 -18.61 -15.89
C ILE A 79 1.13 -18.28 -16.60
N GLU A 80 0.38 -19.30 -17.01
CA GLU A 80 -0.88 -19.14 -17.72
C GLU A 80 -1.92 -18.40 -16.90
N ARG A 81 -1.99 -18.67 -15.57
CA ARG A 81 -2.92 -17.99 -14.69
C ARG A 81 -2.53 -16.56 -14.43
N GLN A 82 -1.23 -16.31 -14.34
CA GLN A 82 -0.75 -14.98 -14.08
C GLN A 82 -0.91 -14.06 -15.30
#